data_dd710baba02c4d88b9b5e2f2efa6e12a
#
_entry.id   dd710baba02c4d88b9b5e2f2efa6e12a
#
_cell.length_a   1.000
_cell.length_b   1.000
_cell.length_c   1.000
_cell.angle_alpha   90.00
_cell.angle_beta   90.00
_cell.angle_gamma   90.00
#
_symmetry.space_group_name_H-M   'P 1'
#
loop_
_entity.id
_entity.type
_entity.pdbx_description
1 polymer ?
#
loop_
_entity_poly.entity_id
_entity_poly.type
_entity_poly.pdbx_seq_one_letter_code
_entity_poly.pdbx_strand_id
1 'polypeptide(L)'
;MHLTDKQIEDYKNLGVIIIKDVFKDWIKPLRAGFQKVLNNPSKHGRENVTDNNGRFFEDYCNWQRISEFKDCIFNSQAAQIVAKATSSKSSQIFHDHIFIKEAGTHKETPWHQDMPYYCTDGNKTGSFWIPLDNVDKENNLQLILRSHKWPKLVRPTKWSTDKFWYSDDSSFMNLPEINDFKQDILIPELNLGDAVLFNFKIVHGSSGNKTSKSRRAFSMRFIGDDVKYIDRGGPTSPPYDGINLKNGDTLREDWFPVIFNS
;
A
#
# COMPACT_ATOMS: atom_id res chain seq x y z
N MET A 1 -0.68 -9.29 -19.61
CA MET A 1 -2.12 -9.08 -19.31
C MET A 1 -2.50 -7.65 -19.67
N HIS A 2 -3.67 -7.42 -20.25
CA HIS A 2 -4.13 -6.06 -20.53
C HIS A 2 -5.33 -5.75 -19.63
N LEU A 3 -5.32 -4.60 -18.95
CA LEU A 3 -6.54 -4.10 -18.32
C LEU A 3 -7.59 -3.84 -19.39
N THR A 4 -8.83 -4.17 -19.08
CA THR A 4 -9.98 -3.77 -19.89
C THR A 4 -10.27 -2.29 -19.73
N ASP A 5 -10.93 -1.66 -20.70
CA ASP A 5 -11.37 -0.26 -20.59
C ASP A 5 -12.24 -0.05 -19.34
N LYS A 6 -13.10 -1.02 -19.03
CA LYS A 6 -13.90 -1.00 -17.81
C LYS A 6 -13.03 -0.96 -16.54
N GLN A 7 -11.96 -1.74 -16.45
CA GLN A 7 -11.07 -1.71 -15.28
C GLN A 7 -10.35 -0.36 -15.15
N ILE A 8 -9.95 0.25 -16.26
CA ILE A 8 -9.34 1.60 -16.26
C ILE A 8 -10.35 2.64 -15.77
N GLU A 9 -11.59 2.57 -16.26
CA GLU A 9 -12.68 3.45 -15.82
C GLU A 9 -13.03 3.21 -14.35
N ASP A 10 -13.14 1.97 -13.91
CA ASP A 10 -13.39 1.61 -12.51
C ASP A 10 -12.28 2.17 -11.59
N TYR A 11 -11.01 2.04 -12.00
CA TYR A 11 -9.91 2.62 -11.22
C TYR A 11 -10.04 4.13 -11.07
N LYS A 12 -10.34 4.83 -12.17
CA LYS A 12 -10.56 6.28 -12.17
C LYS A 12 -11.76 6.69 -11.31
N ASN A 13 -12.84 5.92 -11.34
CA ASN A 13 -14.10 6.27 -10.70
C ASN A 13 -14.19 5.81 -9.27
N LEU A 14 -13.73 4.61 -8.97
CA LEU A 14 -13.82 3.96 -7.67
C LEU A 14 -12.50 4.04 -6.87
N GLY A 15 -11.37 4.23 -7.56
CA GLY A 15 -10.03 4.25 -6.96
C GLY A 15 -9.47 2.87 -6.64
N VAL A 16 -10.18 1.81 -7.00
CA VAL A 16 -9.83 0.41 -6.66
C VAL A 16 -10.24 -0.51 -7.80
N ILE A 17 -9.39 -1.48 -8.13
CA ILE A 17 -9.73 -2.63 -8.99
C ILE A 17 -9.14 -3.91 -8.43
N ILE A 18 -9.78 -5.04 -8.74
CA ILE A 18 -9.27 -6.39 -8.48
C ILE A 18 -8.71 -6.95 -9.79
N ILE A 19 -7.49 -7.49 -9.72
CA ILE A 19 -6.82 -8.09 -10.87
C ILE A 19 -6.57 -9.56 -10.57
N LYS A 20 -7.15 -10.41 -11.40
CA LYS A 20 -7.12 -11.86 -11.21
C LYS A 20 -5.81 -12.46 -11.76
N ASP A 21 -5.27 -13.45 -11.05
CA ASP A 21 -4.13 -14.30 -11.44
C ASP A 21 -2.82 -13.55 -11.81
N VAL A 22 -2.74 -12.24 -11.59
CA VAL A 22 -1.63 -11.40 -12.05
C VAL A 22 -0.29 -11.73 -11.37
N PHE A 23 -0.34 -12.26 -10.15
CA PHE A 23 0.84 -12.64 -9.36
C PHE A 23 0.91 -14.14 -9.05
N LYS A 24 0.19 -14.99 -9.80
CA LYS A 24 0.15 -16.43 -9.54
C LYS A 24 1.54 -17.07 -9.48
N ASP A 25 2.39 -16.75 -10.44
CA ASP A 25 3.76 -17.28 -10.51
C ASP A 25 4.70 -16.65 -9.49
N TRP A 26 4.30 -15.53 -8.89
CA TRP A 26 5.08 -14.76 -7.92
C TRP A 26 4.81 -15.15 -6.47
N ILE A 27 3.75 -15.88 -6.16
CA ILE A 27 3.40 -16.24 -4.78
C ILE A 27 4.52 -17.00 -4.08
N LYS A 28 5.11 -18.01 -4.75
CA LYS A 28 6.21 -18.80 -4.17
C LYS A 28 7.48 -17.98 -3.96
N PRO A 29 8.00 -17.21 -4.95
CA PRO A 29 9.11 -16.28 -4.73
C PRO A 29 8.84 -15.27 -3.61
N LEU A 30 7.68 -14.61 -3.63
CA LEU A 30 7.34 -13.61 -2.62
C LEU A 30 7.29 -14.18 -1.20
N ARG A 31 6.79 -15.40 -1.02
CA ARG A 31 6.85 -16.11 0.27
C ARG A 31 8.29 -16.38 0.72
N ALA A 32 9.18 -16.75 -0.20
CA ALA A 32 10.59 -16.96 0.11
C ALA A 32 11.27 -15.65 0.53
N GLY A 33 11.06 -14.57 -0.20
CA GLY A 33 11.53 -13.24 0.17
C GLY A 33 10.98 -12.76 1.51
N PHE A 34 9.70 -13.00 1.76
CA PHE A 34 9.04 -12.68 3.03
C PHE A 34 9.73 -13.38 4.22
N GLN A 35 10.03 -14.69 4.06
CA GLN A 35 10.73 -15.42 5.11
C GLN A 35 12.15 -14.88 5.38
N LYS A 36 12.86 -14.41 4.33
CA LYS A 36 14.17 -13.76 4.50
C LYS A 36 14.07 -12.48 5.34
N VAL A 37 13.00 -11.68 5.13
CA VAL A 37 12.76 -10.49 5.95
C VAL A 37 12.44 -10.86 7.39
N LEU A 38 11.59 -11.88 7.63
CA LEU A 38 11.29 -12.33 9.01
C LEU A 38 12.55 -12.81 9.75
N ASN A 39 13.46 -13.48 9.05
CA ASN A 39 14.73 -13.97 9.64
C ASN A 39 15.73 -12.84 9.88
N ASN A 40 15.68 -11.78 9.09
CA ASN A 40 16.57 -10.61 9.19
C ASN A 40 15.80 -9.34 8.84
N PRO A 41 15.03 -8.77 9.79
CA PRO A 41 14.29 -7.53 9.59
C PRO A 41 15.19 -6.36 9.19
N SER A 42 14.66 -5.41 8.44
CA SER A 42 15.34 -4.16 8.16
C SER A 42 15.31 -3.21 9.37
N LYS A 43 15.98 -2.07 9.25
CA LYS A 43 15.85 -0.99 10.23
C LYS A 43 14.43 -0.41 10.33
N HIS A 44 13.56 -0.76 9.39
CA HIS A 44 12.17 -0.33 9.32
C HIS A 44 11.19 -1.37 9.86
N GLY A 45 11.68 -2.56 10.26
CA GLY A 45 10.85 -3.60 10.86
C GLY A 45 10.19 -3.11 12.15
N ARG A 46 8.89 -3.34 12.29
CA ARG A 46 8.08 -2.90 13.45
C ARG A 46 7.16 -3.99 13.93
N GLU A 47 7.09 -4.13 15.25
CA GLU A 47 6.06 -4.90 15.92
C GLU A 47 4.94 -3.95 16.35
N ASN A 48 3.72 -4.21 15.88
CA ASN A 48 2.55 -3.39 16.19
C ASN A 48 1.69 -3.95 17.33
N VAL A 49 2.11 -5.05 17.94
CA VAL A 49 1.44 -5.70 19.06
C VAL A 49 2.39 -5.76 20.23
N THR A 50 1.90 -5.41 21.41
CA THR A 50 2.66 -5.40 22.67
C THR A 50 2.16 -6.44 23.66
N ASP A 51 1.12 -7.20 23.35
CA ASP A 51 0.53 -8.24 24.17
C ASP A 51 0.78 -9.63 23.57
N ASN A 52 0.52 -10.69 24.35
CA ASN A 52 0.77 -12.08 23.96
C ASN A 52 -0.29 -12.66 23.00
N ASN A 53 -1.08 -11.82 22.34
CA ASN A 53 -2.23 -12.22 21.53
C ASN A 53 -1.92 -12.23 20.02
N GLY A 54 -0.87 -12.92 19.62
CA GLY A 54 -0.45 -13.02 18.23
C GLY A 54 0.40 -11.82 17.77
N ARG A 55 1.19 -12.03 16.74
CA ARG A 55 2.13 -11.03 16.20
C ARG A 55 1.49 -10.21 15.09
N PHE A 56 1.66 -8.90 15.12
CA PHE A 56 1.48 -8.02 13.97
C PHE A 56 2.80 -7.33 13.64
N PHE A 57 3.50 -7.87 12.66
CA PHE A 57 4.78 -7.32 12.20
C PHE A 57 4.63 -6.74 10.80
N GLU A 58 5.35 -5.65 10.55
CA GLU A 58 5.50 -5.02 9.25
C GLU A 58 6.95 -4.62 8.99
N ASP A 59 7.35 -4.56 7.73
CA ASP A 59 8.65 -4.05 7.30
C ASP A 59 8.55 -3.54 5.86
N TYR A 60 9.26 -2.47 5.52
CA TYR A 60 9.20 -1.85 4.20
C TYR A 60 10.57 -1.46 3.65
N CYS A 61 10.61 -1.09 2.35
CA CYS A 61 11.84 -0.75 1.62
C CYS A 61 12.85 -1.92 1.58
N ASN A 62 12.37 -3.12 1.35
CA ASN A 62 13.17 -4.34 1.33
C ASN A 62 13.59 -4.77 -0.07
N TRP A 63 12.98 -4.23 -1.14
CA TRP A 63 13.19 -4.69 -2.51
C TRP A 63 14.65 -4.60 -2.97
N GLN A 64 15.42 -3.65 -2.46
CA GLN A 64 16.83 -3.49 -2.83
C GLN A 64 17.72 -4.62 -2.27
N ARG A 65 17.34 -5.20 -1.11
CA ARG A 65 18.11 -6.25 -0.43
C ARG A 65 17.53 -7.65 -0.58
N ILE A 66 16.28 -7.78 -1.01
CA ILE A 66 15.57 -9.05 -1.20
C ILE A 66 15.34 -9.27 -2.69
N SER A 67 16.13 -10.17 -3.27
CA SER A 67 16.13 -10.44 -4.73
C SER A 67 14.74 -10.82 -5.25
N GLU A 68 13.99 -11.62 -4.51
CA GLU A 68 12.63 -12.05 -4.88
C GLU A 68 11.65 -10.89 -5.01
N PHE A 69 11.78 -9.87 -4.15
CA PHE A 69 10.97 -8.66 -4.24
C PHE A 69 11.39 -7.82 -5.43
N LYS A 70 12.71 -7.64 -5.60
CA LYS A 70 13.27 -6.94 -6.76
C LYS A 70 12.81 -7.59 -8.07
N ASP A 71 12.92 -8.90 -8.17
CA ASP A 71 12.52 -9.64 -9.36
C ASP A 71 11.03 -9.45 -9.66
N CYS A 72 10.16 -9.54 -8.64
CA CYS A 72 8.73 -9.31 -8.81
C CYS A 72 8.43 -7.88 -9.27
N ILE A 73 9.06 -6.87 -8.67
CA ILE A 73 8.86 -5.46 -9.01
C ILE A 73 9.29 -5.16 -10.45
N PHE A 74 10.46 -5.67 -10.86
CA PHE A 74 11.05 -5.33 -12.15
C PHE A 74 10.55 -6.20 -13.31
N ASN A 75 10.19 -7.45 -13.05
CA ASN A 75 9.88 -8.44 -14.09
C ASN A 75 8.40 -8.84 -14.16
N SER A 76 7.57 -8.45 -13.18
CA SER A 76 6.12 -8.62 -13.30
C SER A 76 5.48 -7.50 -14.14
N GLN A 77 4.19 -7.64 -14.42
CA GLN A 77 3.44 -6.62 -15.14
C GLN A 77 2.95 -5.45 -14.26
N ALA A 78 3.35 -5.40 -12.98
CA ALA A 78 2.82 -4.46 -12.00
C ALA A 78 2.95 -2.99 -12.44
N ALA A 79 4.15 -2.55 -12.82
CA ALA A 79 4.40 -1.18 -13.23
C ALA A 79 3.59 -0.78 -14.48
N GLN A 80 3.50 -1.67 -15.47
CA GLN A 80 2.71 -1.45 -16.69
C GLN A 80 1.21 -1.34 -16.36
N ILE A 81 0.72 -2.17 -15.45
CA ILE A 81 -0.68 -2.13 -15.01
C ILE A 81 -1.00 -0.80 -14.33
N VAL A 82 -0.12 -0.32 -13.42
CA VAL A 82 -0.31 0.97 -12.76
C VAL A 82 -0.30 2.10 -13.79
N ALA A 83 0.66 2.13 -14.71
CA ALA A 83 0.71 3.15 -15.76
C ALA A 83 -0.59 3.19 -16.56
N LYS A 84 -1.13 2.04 -16.95
CA LYS A 84 -2.41 1.96 -17.69
C LYS A 84 -3.61 2.38 -16.82
N ALA A 85 -3.72 1.87 -15.59
CA ALA A 85 -4.84 2.20 -14.69
C ALA A 85 -4.92 3.69 -14.38
N THR A 86 -3.76 4.35 -14.32
CA THR A 86 -3.65 5.78 -14.00
C THR A 86 -3.54 6.69 -15.22
N SER A 87 -3.49 6.13 -16.43
CA SER A 87 -3.18 6.87 -17.66
C SER A 87 -1.86 7.65 -17.55
N SER A 88 -0.85 7.05 -16.94
CA SER A 88 0.50 7.58 -16.81
C SER A 88 1.39 7.13 -17.96
N LYS A 89 2.33 7.98 -18.37
CA LYS A 89 3.35 7.62 -19.35
C LYS A 89 4.46 6.76 -18.75
N SER A 90 4.67 6.87 -17.44
CA SER A 90 5.71 6.12 -16.74
C SER A 90 5.20 5.58 -15.40
N SER A 91 5.91 4.61 -14.85
CA SER A 91 5.66 4.09 -13.52
C SER A 91 6.98 3.83 -12.81
N GLN A 92 7.20 4.49 -11.68
CA GLN A 92 8.36 4.35 -10.81
C GLN A 92 7.98 3.52 -9.58
N ILE A 93 8.85 2.63 -9.14
CA ILE A 93 8.67 2.00 -7.82
C ILE A 93 8.90 3.04 -6.72
N PHE A 94 7.95 3.18 -5.80
CA PHE A 94 8.07 4.05 -4.65
C PHE A 94 8.63 3.28 -3.45
N HIS A 95 7.98 2.20 -3.03
CA HIS A 95 8.52 1.23 -2.08
C HIS A 95 7.68 -0.05 -2.03
N ASP A 96 8.23 -1.08 -1.39
CA ASP A 96 7.54 -2.30 -1.00
C ASP A 96 7.20 -2.29 0.49
N HIS A 97 6.22 -3.10 0.89
CA HIS A 97 5.81 -3.25 2.27
C HIS A 97 5.29 -4.68 2.50
N ILE A 98 5.73 -5.31 3.56
CA ILE A 98 5.23 -6.60 4.00
C ILE A 98 4.46 -6.49 5.30
N PHE A 99 3.44 -7.34 5.46
CA PHE A 99 2.62 -7.43 6.67
C PHE A 99 2.39 -8.88 7.04
N ILE A 100 2.49 -9.18 8.33
CA ILE A 100 1.97 -10.42 8.88
C ILE A 100 1.10 -10.13 10.10
N LYS A 101 -0.10 -10.68 10.09
CA LYS A 101 -0.95 -10.82 11.27
C LYS A 101 -1.05 -12.31 11.58
N GLU A 102 -0.39 -12.74 12.64
CA GLU A 102 -0.46 -14.14 13.10
C GLU A 102 -1.83 -14.48 13.65
N ALA A 103 -2.09 -15.78 13.79
CA ALA A 103 -3.32 -16.28 14.37
C ALA A 103 -3.60 -15.64 15.73
N GLY A 104 -4.84 -15.21 15.97
CA GLY A 104 -5.26 -14.60 17.22
C GLY A 104 -4.85 -13.13 17.41
N THR A 105 -4.19 -12.50 16.44
CA THR A 105 -3.85 -11.07 16.51
C THR A 105 -5.11 -10.20 16.56
N HIS A 106 -5.35 -9.50 17.66
CA HIS A 106 -6.49 -8.58 17.80
C HIS A 106 -6.23 -7.21 17.18
N LYS A 107 -4.97 -6.82 16.99
CA LYS A 107 -4.60 -5.50 16.49
C LYS A 107 -5.10 -5.29 15.08
N GLU A 108 -5.92 -4.27 14.92
CA GLU A 108 -6.41 -3.82 13.62
C GLU A 108 -5.35 -2.99 12.90
N THR A 109 -5.45 -2.91 11.57
CA THR A 109 -4.85 -1.82 10.80
C THR A 109 -5.88 -0.69 10.77
N PRO A 110 -5.61 0.45 11.41
CA PRO A 110 -6.57 1.55 11.46
C PRO A 110 -6.95 2.03 10.05
N TRP A 111 -8.15 2.56 9.91
CA TRP A 111 -8.58 3.20 8.67
C TRP A 111 -7.71 4.41 8.36
N HIS A 112 -7.08 4.44 7.20
CA HIS A 112 -6.15 5.48 6.79
C HIS A 112 -6.05 5.59 5.27
N GLN A 113 -5.47 6.67 4.80
CA GLN A 113 -4.94 6.82 3.45
C GLN A 113 -3.42 6.67 3.50
N ASP A 114 -2.82 6.10 2.46
CA ASP A 114 -1.35 6.01 2.34
C ASP A 114 -0.69 7.36 2.10
N MET A 115 -1.26 8.17 1.19
CA MET A 115 -0.69 9.43 0.72
C MET A 115 -0.24 10.40 1.82
N PRO A 116 -1.00 10.62 2.91
CA PRO A 116 -0.61 11.55 3.97
C PRO A 116 0.69 11.22 4.67
N TYR A 117 1.11 9.95 4.67
CA TYR A 117 2.37 9.51 5.30
C TYR A 117 3.59 9.72 4.41
N TYR A 118 3.39 10.00 3.12
CA TYR A 118 4.46 9.99 2.11
C TYR A 118 4.97 11.39 1.79
N CYS A 119 6.22 11.44 1.32
CA CYS A 119 6.82 12.64 0.74
C CYS A 119 6.39 12.90 -0.71
N THR A 120 5.19 12.46 -1.10
CA THR A 120 4.70 12.56 -2.46
C THR A 120 3.29 13.12 -2.49
N ASP A 121 2.94 13.82 -3.56
CA ASP A 121 1.58 14.21 -3.90
C ASP A 121 1.34 14.08 -5.41
N GLY A 122 0.13 13.71 -5.79
CA GLY A 122 -0.30 13.45 -7.15
C GLY A 122 -1.53 12.55 -7.20
N ASN A 123 -1.99 12.21 -8.39
CA ASN A 123 -3.18 11.37 -8.57
C ASN A 123 -2.84 10.02 -9.23
N LYS A 124 -1.75 9.98 -10.02
CA LYS A 124 -1.34 8.77 -10.73
C LYS A 124 -0.50 7.87 -9.82
N THR A 125 -1.15 7.27 -8.84
CA THR A 125 -0.51 6.40 -7.84
C THR A 125 -1.22 5.06 -7.77
N GLY A 126 -0.49 4.00 -7.46
CA GLY A 126 -1.06 2.66 -7.35
C GLY A 126 -0.36 1.81 -6.29
N SER A 127 -1.13 1.31 -5.34
CA SER A 127 -0.71 0.36 -4.32
C SER A 127 -1.29 -1.00 -4.65
N PHE A 128 -0.42 -1.97 -4.95
CA PHE A 128 -0.83 -3.37 -4.97
C PHE A 128 -0.86 -3.92 -3.56
N TRP A 129 -1.91 -4.64 -3.24
CA TRP A 129 -1.97 -5.52 -2.08
C TRP A 129 -2.17 -6.95 -2.56
N ILE A 130 -1.19 -7.82 -2.25
CA ILE A 130 -1.08 -9.19 -2.75
C ILE A 130 -1.15 -10.12 -1.55
N PRO A 131 -2.22 -10.90 -1.37
CA PRO A 131 -2.28 -11.91 -0.32
C PRO A 131 -1.28 -13.03 -0.63
N LEU A 132 -0.48 -13.39 0.35
CA LEU A 132 0.44 -14.52 0.26
C LEU A 132 -0.14 -15.78 0.92
N ASP A 133 -1.29 -15.68 1.55
CA ASP A 133 -2.07 -16.77 2.14
C ASP A 133 -3.54 -16.62 1.73
N ASN A 134 -4.33 -17.66 1.90
CA ASN A 134 -5.77 -17.53 1.76
C ASN A 134 -6.31 -16.57 2.82
N VAL A 135 -7.13 -15.65 2.41
CA VAL A 135 -7.66 -14.59 3.28
C VAL A 135 -9.17 -14.73 3.40
N ASP A 136 -9.62 -14.94 4.62
CA ASP A 136 -11.04 -14.98 4.92
C ASP A 136 -11.61 -13.55 4.92
N LYS A 137 -12.90 -13.42 4.60
CA LYS A 137 -13.57 -12.12 4.50
C LYS A 137 -13.40 -11.26 5.77
N GLU A 138 -13.42 -11.90 6.93
CA GLU A 138 -13.38 -11.21 8.23
C GLU A 138 -12.04 -10.55 8.56
N ASN A 139 -10.93 -11.06 8.01
CA ASN A 139 -9.58 -10.52 8.24
C ASN A 139 -8.97 -9.88 6.99
N ASN A 140 -9.79 -9.66 5.97
CA ASN A 140 -9.35 -9.10 4.69
C ASN A 140 -9.13 -7.58 4.77
N LEU A 141 -8.49 -7.07 3.72
CA LEU A 141 -8.43 -5.64 3.44
C LEU A 141 -9.84 -5.10 3.19
N GLN A 142 -10.13 -3.93 3.73
CA GLN A 142 -11.37 -3.20 3.53
C GLN A 142 -11.05 -1.83 2.94
N LEU A 143 -11.77 -1.40 1.91
CA LEU A 143 -11.49 -0.18 1.18
C LEU A 143 -12.79 0.62 0.99
N ILE A 144 -12.75 1.92 1.26
CA ILE A 144 -13.89 2.80 0.97
C ILE A 144 -13.75 3.29 -0.47
N LEU A 145 -14.61 2.78 -1.34
CA LEU A 145 -14.65 3.19 -2.75
C LEU A 145 -14.89 4.70 -2.85
N ARG A 146 -14.27 5.33 -3.85
CA ARG A 146 -14.38 6.78 -4.12
C ARG A 146 -13.75 7.70 -3.08
N SER A 147 -13.20 7.21 -1.97
CA SER A 147 -12.56 8.04 -0.94
C SER A 147 -11.32 8.80 -1.45
N HIS A 148 -10.71 8.37 -2.56
CA HIS A 148 -9.63 9.11 -3.23
C HIS A 148 -10.09 10.45 -3.84
N LYS A 149 -11.41 10.67 -3.96
CA LYS A 149 -12.04 11.93 -4.44
C LYS A 149 -12.48 12.86 -3.31
N TRP A 150 -12.21 12.52 -2.07
CA TRP A 150 -12.53 13.40 -0.95
C TRP A 150 -11.76 14.73 -1.05
N PRO A 151 -12.34 15.83 -0.55
CA PRO A 151 -11.83 17.18 -0.80
C PRO A 151 -10.47 17.45 -0.15
N LYS A 152 -10.14 16.71 0.93
CA LYS A 152 -8.87 16.77 1.64
C LYS A 152 -8.38 15.38 1.98
N LEU A 153 -7.08 15.25 2.18
CA LEU A 153 -6.49 14.03 2.74
C LEU A 153 -6.92 13.87 4.20
N VAL A 154 -7.10 12.62 4.61
CA VAL A 154 -7.38 12.29 6.02
C VAL A 154 -6.12 12.48 6.84
N ARG A 155 -6.26 13.12 8.00
CA ARG A 155 -5.15 13.38 8.92
C ARG A 155 -4.54 12.06 9.40
N PRO A 156 -3.25 11.81 9.16
CA PRO A 156 -2.63 10.53 9.51
C PRO A 156 -2.41 10.40 11.02
N THR A 157 -2.51 9.19 11.53
CA THR A 157 -2.29 8.85 12.95
C THR A 157 -1.13 7.87 13.11
N LYS A 158 -0.51 7.87 14.27
CA LYS A 158 0.50 6.88 14.67
C LYS A 158 -0.22 5.64 15.19
N TRP A 159 -0.11 4.52 14.51
CA TRP A 159 -0.84 3.28 14.84
C TRP A 159 -0.54 2.71 16.23
N SER A 160 0.62 3.05 16.80
CA SER A 160 1.01 2.60 18.14
C SER A 160 0.43 3.44 19.28
N THR A 161 0.03 4.69 19.01
CA THR A 161 -0.35 5.65 20.07
C THR A 161 -1.65 6.40 19.78
N ASP A 162 -2.25 6.19 18.62
CA ASP A 162 -3.44 6.90 18.10
C ASP A 162 -3.31 8.44 18.05
N LYS A 163 -2.08 8.94 18.28
CA LYS A 163 -1.79 10.37 18.15
C LYS A 163 -1.64 10.75 16.69
N PHE A 164 -1.99 11.99 16.36
CA PHE A 164 -1.75 12.51 15.03
C PHE A 164 -0.27 12.51 14.65
N TRP A 165 -0.01 12.23 13.38
CA TRP A 165 1.34 12.17 12.82
C TRP A 165 1.96 13.57 12.71
N TYR A 166 1.16 14.54 12.23
CA TYR A 166 1.54 15.95 12.14
C TYR A 166 0.82 16.76 13.22
N SER A 167 1.38 17.95 13.55
CA SER A 167 0.69 18.97 14.34
C SER A 167 -0.62 19.40 13.65
N ASP A 168 -1.41 20.20 14.30
CA ASP A 168 -2.69 20.62 13.72
C ASP A 168 -2.46 21.40 12.41
N ASP A 169 -3.09 20.89 11.36
CA ASP A 169 -2.94 21.43 10.01
C ASP A 169 -4.31 21.37 9.30
N SER A 170 -4.80 22.56 8.97
CA SER A 170 -6.07 22.72 8.25
C SER A 170 -6.08 22.15 6.82
N SER A 171 -4.92 21.68 6.31
CA SER A 171 -4.82 20.99 5.03
C SER A 171 -5.43 19.58 5.06
N PHE A 172 -5.55 18.98 6.24
CA PHE A 172 -6.15 17.66 6.44
C PHE A 172 -7.61 17.77 6.91
N MET A 173 -8.34 16.68 6.73
CA MET A 173 -9.64 16.46 7.35
C MET A 173 -9.55 15.33 8.38
N ASN A 174 -10.44 15.32 9.35
CA ASN A 174 -10.59 14.17 10.23
C ASN A 174 -11.18 13.00 9.44
N LEU A 175 -10.86 11.78 9.85
CA LEU A 175 -11.51 10.59 9.31
C LEU A 175 -13.00 10.66 9.64
N PRO A 176 -13.91 10.60 8.65
CA PRO A 176 -15.33 10.54 8.92
C PRO A 176 -15.73 9.22 9.61
N GLU A 177 -16.95 9.19 10.15
CA GLU A 177 -17.51 7.97 10.72
C GLU A 177 -17.63 6.88 9.65
N ILE A 178 -16.92 5.78 9.83
CA ILE A 178 -16.88 4.68 8.84
C ILE A 178 -18.24 4.09 8.56
N ASN A 179 -19.12 4.09 9.56
CA ASN A 179 -20.48 3.57 9.43
C ASN A 179 -21.31 4.30 8.37
N ASP A 180 -21.00 5.55 8.06
CA ASP A 180 -21.68 6.34 7.04
C ASP A 180 -21.37 5.83 5.62
N PHE A 181 -20.30 5.05 5.47
CA PHE A 181 -19.82 4.51 4.19
C PHE A 181 -20.05 3.01 4.02
N LYS A 182 -20.86 2.37 4.84
CA LYS A 182 -21.04 0.89 4.82
C LYS A 182 -21.35 0.32 3.43
N GLN A 183 -22.09 1.04 2.60
CA GLN A 183 -22.46 0.60 1.25
C GLN A 183 -21.30 0.78 0.24
N ASP A 184 -20.32 1.59 0.58
CA ASP A 184 -19.15 1.87 -0.23
C ASP A 184 -17.93 1.05 0.19
N ILE A 185 -18.03 0.25 1.25
CA ILE A 185 -16.93 -0.61 1.70
C ILE A 185 -16.84 -1.84 0.79
N LEU A 186 -15.71 -1.93 0.08
CA LEU A 186 -15.33 -3.12 -0.65
C LEU A 186 -14.48 -4.02 0.26
N ILE A 187 -14.89 -5.28 0.40
CA ILE A 187 -14.08 -6.37 0.96
C ILE A 187 -13.80 -7.32 -0.21
N PRO A 188 -12.57 -7.33 -0.75
CA PRO A 188 -12.28 -8.06 -1.98
C PRO A 188 -12.28 -9.58 -1.75
N GLU A 189 -12.88 -10.35 -2.65
CA GLU A 189 -12.74 -11.80 -2.70
C GLU A 189 -11.54 -12.16 -3.59
N LEU A 190 -10.49 -12.70 -2.98
CA LEU A 190 -9.20 -12.95 -3.62
C LEU A 190 -8.78 -14.40 -3.48
N ASN A 191 -8.31 -14.98 -4.59
CA ASN A 191 -7.53 -16.21 -4.60
C ASN A 191 -6.03 -15.90 -4.56
N LEU A 192 -5.21 -16.89 -4.24
CA LEU A 192 -3.76 -16.75 -4.36
C LEU A 192 -3.36 -16.44 -5.80
N GLY A 193 -2.65 -15.34 -5.98
CA GLY A 193 -2.27 -14.81 -7.29
C GLY A 193 -3.11 -13.62 -7.75
N ASP A 194 -4.28 -13.40 -7.16
CA ASP A 194 -5.03 -12.16 -7.35
C ASP A 194 -4.38 -11.01 -6.58
N ALA A 195 -4.73 -9.78 -6.96
CA ALA A 195 -4.33 -8.60 -6.22
C ALA A 195 -5.41 -7.51 -6.25
N VAL A 196 -5.41 -6.67 -5.23
CA VAL A 196 -6.10 -5.39 -5.25
C VAL A 196 -5.11 -4.32 -5.67
N LEU A 197 -5.48 -3.49 -6.64
CA LEU A 197 -4.78 -2.25 -6.97
C LEU A 197 -5.65 -1.06 -6.53
N PHE A 198 -5.11 -0.18 -5.70
CA PHE A 198 -5.83 0.99 -5.22
C PHE A 198 -4.96 2.25 -5.21
N ASN A 199 -5.61 3.41 -5.33
CA ASN A 199 -4.96 4.72 -5.28
C ASN A 199 -4.48 5.03 -3.84
N PHE A 200 -3.35 5.71 -3.67
CA PHE A 200 -2.81 6.07 -2.35
C PHE A 200 -3.76 6.91 -1.49
N LYS A 201 -4.75 7.54 -2.12
CA LYS A 201 -5.79 8.33 -1.44
C LYS A 201 -7.04 7.52 -1.07
N ILE A 202 -7.06 6.20 -1.31
CA ILE A 202 -8.15 5.33 -0.85
C ILE A 202 -8.02 5.10 0.65
N VAL A 203 -9.10 5.36 1.37
CA VAL A 203 -9.20 5.01 2.79
C VAL A 203 -9.38 3.51 2.90
N HIS A 204 -8.50 2.87 3.63
CA HIS A 204 -8.50 1.43 3.81
C HIS A 204 -8.03 1.04 5.21
N GLY A 205 -8.35 -0.17 5.58
CA GLY A 205 -7.96 -0.75 6.87
C GLY A 205 -8.17 -2.25 6.86
N SER A 206 -7.90 -2.91 7.97
CA SER A 206 -8.25 -4.33 8.14
C SER A 206 -8.42 -4.67 9.60
N SER A 207 -9.34 -5.59 9.90
CA SER A 207 -9.50 -6.16 11.22
C SER A 207 -8.25 -6.88 11.71
N GLY A 208 -8.22 -7.22 12.98
CA GLY A 208 -7.30 -8.22 13.52
C GLY A 208 -7.50 -9.58 12.85
N ASN A 209 -6.61 -10.50 13.11
CA ASN A 209 -6.69 -11.86 12.58
C ASN A 209 -7.20 -12.83 13.66
N LYS A 210 -8.51 -13.02 13.71
CA LYS A 210 -9.17 -13.94 14.65
C LYS A 210 -9.15 -15.40 14.20
N THR A 211 -8.56 -15.70 13.03
CA THR A 211 -8.48 -17.07 12.49
C THR A 211 -7.33 -17.85 13.12
N SER A 212 -7.28 -19.15 12.87
CA SER A 212 -6.21 -20.05 13.33
C SER A 212 -4.97 -20.07 12.44
N LYS A 213 -4.93 -19.23 11.37
CA LYS A 213 -3.83 -19.19 10.41
C LYS A 213 -3.25 -17.78 10.31
N SER A 214 -1.95 -17.70 10.06
CA SER A 214 -1.32 -16.42 9.76
C SER A 214 -1.79 -15.84 8.41
N ARG A 215 -1.90 -14.53 8.33
CA ARG A 215 -2.17 -13.79 7.11
C ARG A 215 -0.99 -12.92 6.74
N ARG A 216 -0.28 -13.30 5.68
CA ARG A 216 0.81 -12.51 5.08
C ARG A 216 0.31 -11.77 3.86
N ALA A 217 0.78 -10.56 3.68
CA ALA A 217 0.57 -9.78 2.47
C ALA A 217 1.85 -9.06 2.06
N PHE A 218 2.03 -8.90 0.75
CA PHE A 218 3.07 -8.10 0.14
C PHE A 218 2.43 -6.94 -0.63
N SER A 219 2.94 -5.75 -0.45
CA SER A 219 2.50 -4.56 -1.18
C SER A 219 3.63 -3.96 -1.99
N MET A 220 3.31 -3.49 -3.20
CA MET A 220 4.20 -2.69 -4.05
C MET A 220 3.50 -1.38 -4.37
N ARG A 221 4.19 -0.27 -4.18
CA ARG A 221 3.66 1.08 -4.38
C ARG A 221 4.36 1.76 -5.53
N PHE A 222 3.58 2.21 -6.51
CA PHE A 222 4.08 2.86 -7.71
C PHE A 222 3.52 4.27 -7.85
N ILE A 223 4.35 5.15 -8.43
CA ILE A 223 4.02 6.54 -8.73
C ILE A 223 4.17 6.81 -10.23
N GLY A 224 3.28 7.63 -10.76
CA GLY A 224 3.28 8.03 -12.17
C GLY A 224 3.84 9.43 -12.39
N ASP A 225 3.71 9.89 -13.64
CA ASP A 225 4.35 11.10 -14.17
C ASP A 225 3.82 12.43 -13.61
N ASP A 226 2.67 12.45 -12.93
CA ASP A 226 2.13 13.64 -12.25
C ASP A 226 2.57 13.78 -10.81
N VAL A 227 3.21 12.74 -10.23
CA VAL A 227 3.57 12.72 -8.81
C VAL A 227 4.81 13.58 -8.57
N LYS A 228 4.72 14.43 -7.55
CA LYS A 228 5.77 15.38 -7.14
C LYS A 228 6.15 15.16 -5.68
N TYR A 229 7.36 15.58 -5.36
CA TYR A 229 7.80 15.64 -3.98
C TYR A 229 7.05 16.71 -3.19
N ILE A 230 6.70 16.41 -1.95
CA ILE A 230 6.14 17.35 -0.99
C ILE A 230 6.76 17.11 0.39
N ASP A 231 7.21 18.19 1.01
CA ASP A 231 7.54 18.22 2.44
C ASP A 231 6.28 18.62 3.22
N ARG A 232 5.80 17.73 4.09
CA ARG A 232 4.62 17.97 4.93
C ARG A 232 4.97 18.51 6.32
N GLY A 233 6.22 18.95 6.52
CA GLY A 233 6.67 19.54 7.79
C GLY A 233 6.90 18.52 8.92
N GLY A 234 7.18 17.26 8.57
CA GLY A 234 7.43 16.21 9.56
C GLY A 234 7.99 14.93 8.95
N PRO A 235 8.24 13.90 9.78
CA PRO A 235 8.79 12.64 9.27
C PRO A 235 7.80 11.96 8.32
N THR A 236 8.33 11.28 7.30
CA THR A 236 7.55 10.44 6.38
C THR A 236 7.68 8.96 6.73
N SER A 237 6.80 8.13 6.22
CA SER A 237 6.86 6.69 6.36
C SER A 237 6.64 6.03 5.00
N PRO A 238 7.70 5.57 4.30
CA PRO A 238 9.11 5.49 4.72
C PRO A 238 9.80 6.85 4.87
N PRO A 239 10.83 6.94 5.73
CA PRO A 239 11.74 8.08 5.72
C PRO A 239 12.71 7.96 4.54
N TYR A 240 12.98 9.09 3.90
CA TYR A 240 13.95 9.19 2.80
C TYR A 240 15.00 10.26 3.15
N ASP A 241 15.77 9.97 4.19
CA ASP A 241 16.80 10.88 4.70
C ASP A 241 17.85 11.19 3.61
N GLY A 242 18.11 12.47 3.37
CA GLY A 242 19.08 12.90 2.36
C GLY A 242 18.57 12.93 0.92
N ILE A 243 17.26 12.82 0.69
CA ILE A 243 16.68 12.92 -0.66
C ILE A 243 16.94 14.29 -1.33
N ASN A 244 17.07 15.36 -0.56
CA ASN A 244 17.40 16.72 -1.01
C ASN A 244 16.51 17.25 -2.15
N LEU A 245 15.19 17.07 -2.03
CA LEU A 245 14.19 17.59 -2.94
C LEU A 245 13.40 18.74 -2.31
N LYS A 246 12.86 19.62 -3.15
CA LYS A 246 11.96 20.71 -2.78
C LYS A 246 10.54 20.41 -3.25
N ASN A 247 9.56 21.05 -2.59
CA ASN A 247 8.16 20.93 -3.00
C ASN A 247 7.98 21.21 -4.50
N GLY A 248 7.32 20.29 -5.21
CA GLY A 248 7.09 20.34 -6.65
C GLY A 248 8.16 19.68 -7.52
N ASP A 249 9.29 19.27 -6.94
CA ASP A 249 10.33 18.56 -7.68
C ASP A 249 9.84 17.19 -8.16
N THR A 250 10.38 16.74 -9.28
CA THR A 250 10.18 15.37 -9.78
C THR A 250 10.96 14.39 -8.91
N LEU A 251 10.38 13.22 -8.65
CA LEU A 251 11.02 12.18 -7.86
C LEU A 251 12.25 11.63 -8.61
N ARG A 252 13.37 11.52 -7.91
CA ARG A 252 14.65 11.09 -8.46
C ARG A 252 14.67 9.61 -8.80
N GLU A 253 15.14 9.26 -9.99
CA GLU A 253 15.19 7.87 -10.47
C GLU A 253 16.23 7.00 -9.75
N ASP A 254 17.28 7.59 -9.19
CA ASP A 254 18.26 6.88 -8.38
C ASP A 254 17.69 6.41 -7.02
N TRP A 255 16.60 7.02 -6.55
CA TRP A 255 15.83 6.60 -5.37
C TRP A 255 14.59 5.79 -5.75
N PHE A 256 13.92 6.17 -6.82
CA PHE A 256 12.66 5.62 -7.30
C PHE A 256 12.80 5.26 -8.78
N PRO A 257 13.40 4.11 -9.10
CA PRO A 257 13.65 3.72 -10.50
C PRO A 257 12.37 3.68 -11.34
N VAL A 258 12.48 4.14 -12.58
CA VAL A 258 11.44 3.95 -13.58
C VAL A 258 11.46 2.47 -13.99
N ILE A 259 10.32 1.80 -13.78
CA ILE A 259 10.15 0.38 -14.12
C ILE A 259 9.43 0.23 -15.46
N PHE A 260 8.57 1.19 -15.79
CA PHE A 260 7.85 1.22 -17.06
C PHE A 260 7.84 2.64 -17.64
N ASN A 261 8.05 2.73 -18.95
CA ASN A 261 7.94 3.96 -19.73
C ASN A 261 7.28 3.61 -21.08
N SER A 262 6.22 4.34 -21.49
CA SER A 262 5.43 4.11 -22.70
C SER A 262 5.97 4.87 -23.90
#